data_fd2f67b17c1d801dd79cccfa276abfb7
#
_entry.id   fd2f67b17c1d801dd79cccfa276abfb7
#
_cell.length_a   1.000
_cell.length_b   1.000
_cell.length_c   1.000
_cell.angle_alpha   90.00
_cell.angle_beta   90.00
_cell.angle_gamma   90.00
#
_symmetry.space_group_name_H-M   'P 1'
#
loop_
_entity.id
_entity.type
_entity.pdbx_description
1 polymer ?
#
loop_
_entity_poly.entity_id
_entity_poly.type
_entity_poly.pdbx_seq_one_letter_code
_entity_poly.pdbx_strand_id
1 'polypeptide(L)'
;MTLDQKRARWFGVLYLITFVTSIPALWLYESALRDPVGYIAGAGHDKRILLGALLELLLIIANVGTAVVIVPIMWRRYKELSIGYVTARLFESTFILVGIIAMVAVITLRNQTAGAADGTVAYTLAAIKDWTFLLGPGWVVGWGNGLILGYMMYRSGLVPRRAAWLGLFGGPLIIFSGTAIMFGGDHPSNSLHTLQSIASVPEIAWELFLGVYCTVWGFKTGSRLLDADAPIDGVPAVTPA
;
A
#
# COMPACT_ATOMS: atom_id res chain seq x y z
N MET A 1 29.13 0.19 5.55
CA MET A 1 27.83 0.31 4.88
C MET A 1 27.46 1.78 4.80
N THR A 2 27.25 2.32 3.59
CA THR A 2 26.91 3.73 3.37
C THR A 2 25.52 4.05 3.94
N LEU A 3 25.21 5.34 4.14
CA LEU A 3 23.89 5.77 4.60
C LEU A 3 22.78 5.34 3.63
N ASP A 4 23.03 5.44 2.33
CA ASP A 4 22.07 5.04 1.30
C ASP A 4 21.79 3.53 1.32
N GLN A 5 22.81 2.71 1.60
CA GLN A 5 22.61 1.27 1.78
C GLN A 5 21.83 0.94 3.07
N LYS A 6 22.00 1.72 4.15
CA LYS A 6 21.16 1.59 5.34
C LYS A 6 19.71 1.93 5.02
N ARG A 7 19.47 3.03 4.29
CA ARG A 7 18.14 3.42 3.82
C ARG A 7 17.51 2.34 2.95
N ALA A 8 18.27 1.76 2.00
CA ALA A 8 17.79 0.67 1.18
C ALA A 8 17.26 -0.51 2.01
N ARG A 9 18.02 -0.94 3.02
CA ARG A 9 17.60 -2.05 3.89
C ARG A 9 16.38 -1.70 4.71
N TRP A 10 16.32 -0.51 5.29
CA TRP A 10 15.11 -0.06 6.01
C TRP A 10 13.90 0.02 5.09
N PHE A 11 14.07 0.49 3.87
CA PHE A 11 13.02 0.49 2.86
C PHE A 11 12.47 -0.91 2.61
N GLY A 12 13.36 -1.89 2.43
CA GLY A 12 12.96 -3.29 2.27
C GLY A 12 12.25 -3.86 3.50
N VAL A 13 12.81 -3.64 4.70
CA VAL A 13 12.19 -4.10 5.97
C VAL A 13 10.79 -3.52 6.14
N LEU A 14 10.60 -2.22 5.84
CA LEU A 14 9.29 -1.58 5.95
C LEU A 14 8.29 -2.20 4.96
N TYR A 15 8.70 -2.53 3.72
CA TYR A 15 7.84 -3.29 2.81
C TYR A 15 7.48 -4.68 3.34
N LEU A 16 8.40 -5.39 3.97
CA LEU A 16 8.07 -6.69 4.59
C LEU A 16 7.09 -6.51 5.75
N ILE A 17 7.23 -5.45 6.54
CA ILE A 17 6.28 -5.13 7.62
C ILE A 17 4.89 -4.88 7.04
N THR A 18 4.75 -4.20 5.89
CA THR A 18 3.43 -4.00 5.28
C THR A 18 2.72 -5.32 4.98
N PHE A 19 3.43 -6.35 4.50
CA PHE A 19 2.85 -7.68 4.27
C PHE A 19 2.45 -8.38 5.57
N VAL A 20 3.34 -8.37 6.56
CA VAL A 20 3.09 -9.03 7.86
C VAL A 20 1.93 -8.40 8.60
N THR A 21 1.66 -7.11 8.37
CA THR A 21 0.57 -6.39 9.04
C THR A 21 -0.73 -6.41 8.23
N SER A 22 -0.68 -6.29 6.91
CA SER A 22 -1.88 -6.20 6.07
C SER A 22 -2.60 -7.55 5.91
N ILE A 23 -1.86 -8.63 5.61
CA ILE A 23 -2.48 -9.93 5.32
C ILE A 23 -3.25 -10.49 6.51
N PRO A 24 -2.68 -10.56 7.75
CA PRO A 24 -3.45 -11.01 8.90
C PRO A 24 -4.62 -10.10 9.25
N ALA A 25 -4.51 -8.77 9.04
CA ALA A 25 -5.59 -7.84 9.31
C ALA A 25 -6.84 -8.16 8.49
N LEU A 26 -6.70 -8.52 7.20
CA LEU A 26 -7.82 -8.91 6.35
C LEU A 26 -8.60 -10.10 6.93
N TRP A 27 -7.89 -11.14 7.40
CA TRP A 27 -8.54 -12.31 7.99
C TRP A 27 -9.20 -12.03 9.34
N LEU A 28 -8.65 -11.07 10.10
CA LEU A 28 -9.21 -10.68 11.39
C LEU A 28 -10.54 -9.93 11.24
N TYR A 29 -10.72 -9.19 10.14
CA TYR A 29 -11.97 -8.48 9.85
C TYR A 29 -13.04 -9.35 9.18
N GLU A 30 -12.68 -10.53 8.66
CA GLU A 30 -13.53 -11.35 7.80
C GLU A 30 -14.93 -11.59 8.39
N SER A 31 -15.04 -11.86 9.71
CA SER A 31 -16.33 -12.14 10.35
C SER A 31 -17.28 -10.94 10.33
N ALA A 32 -16.76 -9.73 10.52
CA ALA A 32 -17.59 -8.52 10.49
C ALA A 32 -17.88 -8.03 9.07
N LEU A 33 -17.03 -8.35 8.10
CA LEU A 33 -17.23 -7.98 6.69
C LEU A 33 -18.20 -8.91 5.97
N ARG A 34 -18.14 -10.23 6.26
CA ARG A 34 -19.03 -11.21 5.62
C ARG A 34 -20.46 -11.20 6.15
N ASP A 35 -20.60 -11.00 7.46
CA ASP A 35 -21.91 -10.96 8.14
C ASP A 35 -21.95 -9.84 9.18
N PRO A 36 -22.03 -8.57 8.75
CA PRO A 36 -22.08 -7.42 9.67
C PRO A 36 -23.27 -7.48 10.62
N VAL A 37 -24.42 -7.96 10.15
CA VAL A 37 -25.66 -8.05 10.94
C VAL A 37 -25.52 -9.11 12.02
N GLY A 38 -25.07 -10.31 11.66
CA GLY A 38 -24.81 -11.38 12.63
C GLY A 38 -23.71 -11.00 13.63
N TYR A 39 -22.71 -10.24 13.19
CA TYR A 39 -21.66 -9.74 14.07
C TYR A 39 -22.23 -8.84 15.18
N ILE A 40 -23.06 -7.84 14.84
CA ILE A 40 -23.67 -6.93 15.85
C ILE A 40 -24.71 -7.65 16.71
N ALA A 41 -25.39 -8.70 16.20
CA ALA A 41 -26.34 -9.51 16.95
C ALA A 41 -25.69 -10.41 18.02
N GLY A 42 -24.38 -10.43 18.14
CA GLY A 42 -23.69 -11.11 19.25
C GLY A 42 -22.69 -12.22 18.85
N ALA A 43 -22.59 -12.59 17.57
CA ALA A 43 -21.73 -13.68 17.13
C ALA A 43 -20.23 -13.31 17.00
N GLY A 44 -19.86 -12.03 17.18
CA GLY A 44 -18.54 -11.52 16.88
C GLY A 44 -17.56 -11.49 18.05
N HIS A 45 -16.27 -11.43 17.71
CA HIS A 45 -15.16 -11.30 18.66
C HIS A 45 -14.45 -9.94 18.50
N ASP A 46 -14.80 -8.94 19.31
CA ASP A 46 -14.27 -7.58 19.25
C ASP A 46 -12.74 -7.53 19.28
N LYS A 47 -12.10 -8.39 20.07
CA LYS A 47 -10.64 -8.46 20.15
C LYS A 47 -9.96 -8.78 18.81
N ARG A 48 -10.62 -9.55 17.93
CA ARG A 48 -10.09 -9.83 16.58
C ARG A 48 -10.09 -8.57 15.72
N ILE A 49 -11.20 -7.83 15.74
CA ILE A 49 -11.32 -6.57 15.00
C ILE A 49 -10.31 -5.54 15.53
N LEU A 50 -10.20 -5.41 16.87
CA LEU A 50 -9.21 -4.48 17.47
C LEU A 50 -7.77 -4.86 17.13
N LEU A 51 -7.45 -6.16 17.09
CA LEU A 51 -6.12 -6.61 16.64
C LEU A 51 -5.90 -6.29 15.16
N GLY A 52 -6.90 -6.48 14.29
CA GLY A 52 -6.85 -6.08 12.90
C GLY A 52 -6.59 -4.58 12.74
N ALA A 53 -7.31 -3.76 13.52
CA ALA A 53 -7.12 -2.31 13.56
C ALA A 53 -5.70 -1.92 14.00
N LEU A 54 -5.15 -2.57 15.02
CA LEU A 54 -3.78 -2.34 15.46
C LEU A 54 -2.76 -2.70 14.37
N LEU A 55 -2.94 -3.83 13.69
CA LEU A 55 -2.07 -4.23 12.59
C LEU A 55 -2.13 -3.22 11.44
N GLU A 56 -3.30 -2.72 11.08
CA GLU A 56 -3.42 -1.69 10.05
C GLU A 56 -2.85 -0.33 10.48
N LEU A 57 -2.87 0.03 11.77
CA LEU A 57 -2.14 1.21 12.26
C LEU A 57 -0.62 1.04 12.08
N LEU A 58 -0.08 -0.16 12.37
CA LEU A 58 1.32 -0.47 12.10
C LEU A 58 1.63 -0.47 10.58
N LEU A 59 0.69 -0.93 9.76
CA LEU A 59 0.77 -0.83 8.31
C LEU A 59 0.89 0.62 7.84
N ILE A 60 0.09 1.53 8.35
CA ILE A 60 0.17 2.97 8.04
C ILE A 60 1.56 3.52 8.36
N ILE A 61 2.10 3.19 9.53
CA ILE A 61 3.45 3.62 9.94
C ILE A 61 4.50 3.09 8.96
N ALA A 62 4.42 1.82 8.58
CA ALA A 62 5.33 1.21 7.62
C ALA A 62 5.20 1.85 6.23
N ASN A 63 3.97 2.08 5.75
CA ASN A 63 3.70 2.74 4.47
C ASN A 63 4.34 4.12 4.38
N VAL A 64 4.06 4.98 5.33
CA VAL A 64 4.66 6.34 5.40
C VAL A 64 6.18 6.23 5.54
N GLY A 65 6.66 5.28 6.36
CA GLY A 65 8.07 5.01 6.55
C GLY A 65 8.80 4.65 5.25
N THR A 66 8.19 3.88 4.34
CA THR A 66 8.79 3.57 3.04
C THR A 66 9.09 4.85 2.24
N ALA A 67 8.16 5.81 2.24
CA ALA A 67 8.35 7.09 1.56
C ALA A 67 9.45 7.93 2.25
N VAL A 68 9.40 8.06 3.57
CA VAL A 68 10.39 8.83 4.34
C VAL A 68 11.81 8.33 4.09
N VAL A 69 12.00 7.03 3.97
CA VAL A 69 13.32 6.43 3.81
C VAL A 69 13.85 6.56 2.39
N ILE A 70 13.01 6.41 1.36
CA ILE A 70 13.43 6.41 -0.05
C ILE A 70 13.56 7.82 -0.65
N VAL A 71 12.71 8.76 -0.22
CA VAL A 71 12.66 10.11 -0.78
C VAL A 71 14.01 10.81 -0.78
N PRO A 72 14.83 10.81 0.28
CA PRO A 72 16.13 11.50 0.24
C PRO A 72 17.08 11.00 -0.85
N ILE A 73 16.89 9.78 -1.35
CA ILE A 73 17.67 9.22 -2.46
C ILE A 73 17.05 9.63 -3.79
N MET A 74 15.73 9.43 -3.94
CA MET A 74 15.01 9.73 -5.18
C MET A 74 14.98 11.23 -5.48
N TRP A 75 14.91 12.08 -4.44
CA TRP A 75 14.88 13.53 -4.56
C TRP A 75 16.08 14.12 -5.32
N ARG A 76 17.21 13.42 -5.32
CA ARG A 76 18.41 13.88 -6.02
C ARG A 76 18.20 14.08 -7.53
N ARG A 77 17.25 13.34 -8.12
CA ARG A 77 16.97 13.38 -9.56
C ARG A 77 15.48 13.47 -9.93
N TYR A 78 14.58 13.00 -9.07
CA TYR A 78 13.16 12.85 -9.36
C TYR A 78 12.31 13.59 -8.34
N LYS A 79 12.51 14.91 -8.21
CA LYS A 79 11.85 15.72 -7.17
C LYS A 79 10.33 15.62 -7.24
N GLU A 80 9.75 15.86 -8.42
CA GLU A 80 8.30 15.87 -8.65
C GLU A 80 7.70 14.47 -8.41
N LEU A 81 8.37 13.42 -8.91
CA LEU A 81 7.92 12.05 -8.70
C LEU A 81 8.06 11.62 -7.23
N SER A 82 9.05 12.14 -6.52
CA SER A 82 9.20 11.90 -5.08
C SER A 82 8.05 12.50 -4.29
N ILE A 83 7.59 13.71 -4.64
CA ILE A 83 6.39 14.32 -4.07
C ILE A 83 5.16 13.45 -4.41
N GLY A 84 5.01 13.06 -5.67
CA GLY A 84 3.94 12.18 -6.11
C GLY A 84 3.89 10.87 -5.35
N TYR A 85 5.04 10.26 -5.10
CA TYR A 85 5.13 9.03 -4.31
C TYR A 85 4.73 9.23 -2.84
N VAL A 86 5.22 10.29 -2.19
CA VAL A 86 4.79 10.64 -0.82
C VAL A 86 3.29 10.85 -0.76
N THR A 87 2.75 11.60 -1.72
CA THR A 87 1.31 11.88 -1.81
C THR A 87 0.52 10.59 -1.94
N ALA A 88 0.94 9.67 -2.83
CA ALA A 88 0.28 8.38 -3.00
C ALA A 88 0.28 7.57 -1.70
N ARG A 89 1.42 7.51 -1.00
CA ARG A 89 1.52 6.79 0.30
C ARG A 89 0.64 7.41 1.38
N LEU A 90 0.49 8.73 1.40
CA LEU A 90 -0.41 9.42 2.33
C LEU A 90 -1.88 9.14 1.99
N PHE A 91 -2.26 9.20 0.70
CA PHE A 91 -3.62 8.85 0.28
C PHE A 91 -3.98 7.41 0.63
N GLU A 92 -3.12 6.46 0.30
CA GLU A 92 -3.30 5.05 0.66
C GLU A 92 -3.50 4.90 2.18
N SER A 93 -2.63 5.50 2.99
CA SER A 93 -2.70 5.46 4.45
C SER A 93 -3.98 6.11 4.97
N THR A 94 -4.47 7.17 4.31
CA THR A 94 -5.73 7.82 4.67
C THR A 94 -6.93 6.90 4.42
N PHE A 95 -6.97 6.20 3.27
CA PHE A 95 -8.02 5.21 3.01
C PHE A 95 -8.00 4.09 4.05
N ILE A 96 -6.82 3.57 4.38
CA ILE A 96 -6.69 2.53 5.42
C ILE A 96 -7.22 3.06 6.75
N LEU A 97 -6.88 4.30 7.14
CA LEU A 97 -7.35 4.92 8.39
C LEU A 97 -8.87 5.05 8.44
N VAL A 98 -9.50 5.48 7.34
CA VAL A 98 -10.97 5.54 7.24
C VAL A 98 -11.58 4.14 7.40
N GLY A 99 -10.99 3.14 6.79
CA GLY A 99 -11.39 1.75 6.95
C GLY A 99 -11.27 1.24 8.40
N ILE A 100 -10.19 1.61 9.12
CA ILE A 100 -10.03 1.31 10.55
C ILE A 100 -11.16 1.94 11.36
N ILE A 101 -11.46 3.22 11.12
CA ILE A 101 -12.52 3.95 11.82
C ILE A 101 -13.87 3.25 11.60
N ALA A 102 -14.17 2.84 10.38
CA ALA A 102 -15.40 2.11 10.07
C ALA A 102 -15.49 0.79 10.87
N MET A 103 -14.42 0.00 10.93
CA MET A 103 -14.40 -1.27 11.67
C MET A 103 -14.52 -1.08 13.19
N VAL A 104 -13.86 -0.08 13.76
CA VAL A 104 -14.00 0.24 15.19
C VAL A 104 -15.40 0.77 15.50
N ALA A 105 -16.02 1.51 14.58
CA ALA A 105 -17.40 1.98 14.72
C ALA A 105 -18.41 0.79 14.77
N VAL A 106 -18.18 -0.30 14.03
CA VAL A 106 -19.00 -1.52 14.12
C VAL A 106 -18.98 -2.10 15.54
N ILE A 107 -17.81 -2.13 16.21
CA ILE A 107 -17.69 -2.57 17.61
C ILE A 107 -18.49 -1.64 18.53
N THR A 108 -18.37 -0.32 18.32
CA THR A 108 -19.09 0.69 19.10
C THR A 108 -20.61 0.49 18.97
N LEU A 109 -21.08 0.31 17.73
CA LEU A 109 -22.50 0.05 17.44
C LEU A 109 -23.00 -1.19 18.19
N ARG A 110 -22.28 -2.31 18.08
CA ARG A 110 -22.59 -3.55 18.78
C ARG A 110 -22.72 -3.37 20.29
N ASN A 111 -21.75 -2.68 20.91
CA ASN A 111 -21.70 -2.53 22.36
C ASN A 111 -22.74 -1.53 22.92
N GLN A 112 -23.16 -0.55 22.13
CA GLN A 112 -24.13 0.45 22.56
C GLN A 112 -25.59 0.03 22.40
N THR A 113 -25.88 -0.84 21.43
CA THR A 113 -27.27 -1.12 21.04
C THR A 113 -27.80 -2.42 21.61
N ALA A 114 -26.98 -3.26 22.27
CA ALA A 114 -27.36 -4.50 22.95
C ALA A 114 -28.38 -5.36 22.17
N GLY A 115 -28.19 -5.50 20.87
CA GLY A 115 -29.06 -6.31 19.99
C GLY A 115 -30.18 -5.54 19.29
N ALA A 116 -30.39 -4.26 19.60
CA ALA A 116 -31.33 -3.37 18.88
C ALA A 116 -30.69 -2.57 17.76
N ALA A 117 -29.45 -2.92 17.37
CA ALA A 117 -28.71 -2.21 16.35
C ALA A 117 -29.37 -2.36 14.97
N ASP A 118 -29.43 -1.25 14.24
CA ASP A 118 -29.85 -1.25 12.85
C ASP A 118 -28.80 -1.96 11.98
N GLY A 119 -29.18 -3.10 11.42
CA GLY A 119 -28.34 -3.89 10.49
C GLY A 119 -27.87 -3.09 9.28
N THR A 120 -28.63 -2.08 8.84
CA THR A 120 -28.30 -1.16 7.76
C THR A 120 -27.02 -0.38 8.07
N VAL A 121 -26.88 0.12 9.30
CA VAL A 121 -25.70 0.88 9.73
C VAL A 121 -24.47 -0.03 9.75
N ALA A 122 -24.60 -1.26 10.27
CA ALA A 122 -23.48 -2.22 10.28
C ALA A 122 -23.03 -2.58 8.86
N TYR A 123 -23.98 -2.84 7.96
CA TYR A 123 -23.70 -3.09 6.56
C TYR A 123 -23.01 -1.90 5.89
N THR A 124 -23.48 -0.67 6.15
CA THR A 124 -22.87 0.54 5.59
C THR A 124 -21.42 0.70 6.05
N LEU A 125 -21.12 0.45 7.33
CA LEU A 125 -19.75 0.54 7.86
C LEU A 125 -18.84 -0.53 7.23
N ALA A 126 -19.33 -1.76 7.05
CA ALA A 126 -18.61 -2.81 6.35
C ALA A 126 -18.33 -2.43 4.88
N ALA A 127 -19.34 -1.90 4.18
CA ALA A 127 -19.18 -1.43 2.80
C ALA A 127 -18.16 -0.28 2.69
N ILE A 128 -18.10 0.64 3.64
CA ILE A 128 -17.06 1.68 3.70
C ILE A 128 -15.67 1.01 3.79
N LYS A 129 -15.50 -0.02 4.61
CA LYS A 129 -14.23 -0.74 4.71
C LYS A 129 -13.84 -1.37 3.38
N ASP A 130 -14.77 -2.02 2.69
CA ASP A 130 -14.50 -2.66 1.39
C ASP A 130 -14.10 -1.62 0.33
N TRP A 131 -14.83 -0.50 0.25
CA TRP A 131 -14.50 0.59 -0.67
C TRP A 131 -13.15 1.25 -0.35
N THR A 132 -12.83 1.46 0.92
CA THR A 132 -11.52 2.03 1.29
C THR A 132 -10.38 1.09 0.96
N PHE A 133 -10.58 -0.23 1.05
CA PHE A 133 -9.60 -1.22 0.63
C PHE A 133 -9.40 -1.23 -0.90
N LEU A 134 -10.50 -1.16 -1.67
CA LEU A 134 -10.42 -1.12 -3.13
C LEU A 134 -9.73 0.15 -3.63
N LEU A 135 -10.06 1.31 -3.06
CA LEU A 135 -9.54 2.60 -3.54
C LEU A 135 -8.14 2.89 -3.03
N GLY A 136 -7.80 2.55 -1.80
CA GLY A 136 -6.48 2.75 -1.21
C GLY A 136 -5.49 1.67 -1.65
N PRO A 137 -5.41 0.52 -0.98
CA PRO A 137 -4.50 -0.58 -1.33
C PRO A 137 -4.73 -1.16 -2.73
N GLY A 138 -5.94 -1.07 -3.25
CA GLY A 138 -6.27 -1.57 -4.57
C GLY A 138 -5.94 -0.60 -5.73
N TRP A 139 -6.32 0.67 -5.64
CA TRP A 139 -6.20 1.63 -6.75
C TRP A 139 -5.01 2.58 -6.60
N VAL A 140 -4.87 3.23 -5.44
CA VAL A 140 -3.80 4.22 -5.18
C VAL A 140 -2.42 3.56 -5.19
N VAL A 141 -2.31 2.32 -4.74
CA VAL A 141 -1.06 1.54 -4.81
C VAL A 141 -0.60 1.36 -6.26
N GLY A 142 -1.51 1.07 -7.18
CA GLY A 142 -1.17 0.96 -8.60
C GLY A 142 -0.54 2.24 -9.15
N TRP A 143 -1.06 3.40 -8.75
CA TRP A 143 -0.48 4.69 -9.12
C TRP A 143 0.84 4.97 -8.39
N GLY A 144 0.89 4.81 -7.08
CA GLY A 144 2.06 5.14 -6.25
C GLY A 144 3.21 4.15 -6.39
N ASN A 145 2.98 2.89 -6.04
CA ASN A 145 4.02 1.85 -6.00
C ASN A 145 4.28 1.28 -7.39
N GLY A 146 3.21 1.04 -8.14
CA GLY A 146 3.34 0.49 -9.49
C GLY A 146 3.96 1.50 -10.45
N LEU A 147 3.26 2.58 -10.75
CA LEU A 147 3.70 3.51 -11.79
C LEU A 147 4.84 4.43 -11.33
N ILE A 148 4.64 5.20 -10.25
CA ILE A 148 5.64 6.21 -9.85
C ILE A 148 6.92 5.55 -9.34
N LEU A 149 6.81 4.67 -8.35
CA LEU A 149 7.98 4.01 -7.79
C LEU A 149 8.62 3.05 -8.79
N GLY A 150 7.80 2.26 -9.52
CA GLY A 150 8.30 1.37 -10.58
C GLY A 150 9.10 2.14 -11.64
N TYR A 151 8.60 3.29 -12.10
CA TYR A 151 9.32 4.14 -13.04
C TYR A 151 10.64 4.68 -12.45
N MET A 152 10.61 5.21 -11.23
CA MET A 152 11.82 5.73 -10.57
C MET A 152 12.87 4.62 -10.41
N MET A 153 12.48 3.42 -9.98
CA MET A 153 13.38 2.27 -9.82
C MET A 153 13.93 1.76 -11.16
N TYR A 154 13.09 1.74 -12.20
CA TYR A 154 13.53 1.39 -13.57
C TYR A 154 14.57 2.37 -14.12
N ARG A 155 14.31 3.68 -14.00
CA ARG A 155 15.18 4.73 -14.52
C ARG A 155 16.47 4.90 -13.71
N SER A 156 16.40 4.79 -12.40
CA SER A 156 17.57 4.91 -11.52
C SER A 156 18.48 3.69 -11.56
N GLY A 157 17.93 2.50 -11.86
CA GLY A 157 18.66 1.24 -11.81
C GLY A 157 19.10 0.85 -10.40
N LEU A 158 18.43 1.36 -9.35
CA LEU A 158 18.68 0.98 -7.94
C LEU A 158 18.38 -0.48 -7.68
N VAL A 159 17.45 -1.05 -8.45
CA VAL A 159 17.12 -2.47 -8.46
C VAL A 159 17.24 -3.03 -9.89
N PRO A 160 17.26 -4.35 -10.10
CA PRO A 160 17.23 -4.94 -11.43
C PRO A 160 16.05 -4.43 -12.27
N ARG A 161 16.32 -3.81 -13.42
CA ARG A 161 15.28 -3.22 -14.29
C ARG A 161 14.19 -4.19 -14.68
N ARG A 162 14.52 -5.49 -14.83
CA ARG A 162 13.55 -6.54 -15.15
C ARG A 162 12.47 -6.68 -14.06
N ALA A 163 12.86 -6.52 -12.79
CA ALA A 163 11.92 -6.57 -11.68
C ALA A 163 11.02 -5.33 -11.63
N ALA A 164 11.53 -4.14 -11.98
CA ALA A 164 10.73 -2.91 -12.03
C ALA A 164 9.58 -2.97 -13.04
N TRP A 165 9.65 -3.85 -14.05
CA TRP A 165 8.53 -4.10 -14.96
C TRP A 165 7.30 -4.70 -14.25
N LEU A 166 7.49 -5.44 -13.15
CA LEU A 166 6.36 -5.96 -12.37
C LEU A 166 5.47 -4.84 -11.86
N GLY A 167 6.06 -3.77 -11.29
CA GLY A 167 5.31 -2.60 -10.85
C GLY A 167 4.73 -1.80 -12.02
N LEU A 168 5.52 -1.58 -13.09
CA LEU A 168 5.07 -0.81 -14.26
C LEU A 168 3.90 -1.46 -15.01
N PHE A 169 3.77 -2.79 -14.98
CA PHE A 169 2.62 -3.51 -15.52
C PHE A 169 1.55 -3.74 -14.45
N GLY A 170 1.94 -4.06 -13.22
CA GLY A 170 1.03 -4.31 -12.10
C GLY A 170 0.19 -3.09 -11.77
N GLY A 171 0.81 -1.89 -11.73
CA GLY A 171 0.12 -0.65 -11.46
C GLY A 171 -1.09 -0.40 -12.37
N PRO A 172 -0.91 -0.34 -13.70
CA PRO A 172 -2.04 -0.21 -14.63
C PRO A 172 -3.08 -1.32 -14.51
N LEU A 173 -2.68 -2.57 -14.29
CA LEU A 173 -3.61 -3.69 -14.15
C LEU A 173 -4.51 -3.54 -12.93
N ILE A 174 -3.94 -3.17 -11.78
CA ILE A 174 -4.72 -2.99 -10.55
C ILE A 174 -5.63 -1.76 -10.62
N ILE A 175 -5.18 -0.67 -11.26
CA ILE A 175 -6.01 0.52 -11.52
C ILE A 175 -7.18 0.15 -12.44
N PHE A 176 -6.91 -0.55 -13.54
CA PHE A 176 -7.95 -0.95 -14.50
C PHE A 176 -8.98 -1.88 -13.85
N SER A 177 -8.55 -2.90 -13.13
CA SER A 177 -9.46 -3.86 -12.48
C SER A 177 -10.26 -3.20 -11.36
N GLY A 178 -9.67 -2.32 -10.54
CA GLY A 178 -10.37 -1.54 -9.53
C GLY A 178 -11.40 -0.59 -10.13
N THR A 179 -11.06 0.04 -11.26
CA THR A 179 -12.01 0.87 -12.02
C THR A 179 -13.14 0.04 -12.59
N ALA A 180 -12.86 -1.15 -13.12
CA ALA A 180 -13.90 -2.05 -13.64
C ALA A 180 -14.89 -2.49 -12.54
N ILE A 181 -14.42 -2.76 -11.32
CA ILE A 181 -15.29 -3.04 -10.17
C ILE A 181 -16.16 -1.83 -9.84
N MET A 182 -15.57 -0.63 -9.84
CA MET A 182 -16.27 0.63 -9.52
C MET A 182 -17.47 0.90 -10.43
N PHE A 183 -17.35 0.57 -11.73
CA PHE A 183 -18.40 0.77 -12.72
C PHE A 183 -19.24 -0.50 -13.00
N GLY A 184 -18.82 -1.65 -12.48
CA GLY A 184 -19.50 -2.94 -12.71
C GLY A 184 -20.82 -3.15 -11.96
N GLY A 185 -21.21 -2.18 -11.11
CA GLY A 185 -22.45 -2.20 -10.33
C GLY A 185 -22.33 -2.93 -8.98
N ASP A 186 -23.38 -2.78 -8.14
CA ASP A 186 -23.44 -3.23 -6.74
C ASP A 186 -23.39 -4.76 -6.52
N HIS A 187 -23.39 -5.52 -7.59
CA HIS A 187 -23.15 -6.96 -7.52
C HIS A 187 -21.74 -7.25 -8.04
N PRO A 188 -20.75 -7.34 -7.14
CA PRO A 188 -19.46 -7.85 -7.53
C PRO A 188 -19.68 -9.28 -7.99
N SER A 189 -19.80 -9.45 -9.31
CA SER A 189 -19.78 -10.79 -9.87
C SER A 189 -18.48 -11.43 -9.39
N ASN A 190 -18.49 -12.68 -9.00
CA ASN A 190 -17.29 -13.43 -8.61
C ASN A 190 -16.15 -13.25 -9.65
N SER A 191 -16.51 -12.99 -10.92
CA SER A 191 -15.57 -12.72 -12.01
C SER A 191 -14.79 -11.40 -11.86
N LEU A 192 -15.39 -10.30 -11.38
CA LEU A 192 -14.68 -9.02 -11.17
C LEU A 192 -13.73 -9.10 -9.98
N HIS A 193 -14.13 -9.76 -8.89
CA HIS A 193 -13.23 -10.02 -7.76
C HIS A 193 -12.08 -10.95 -8.15
N THR A 194 -12.36 -11.96 -8.96
CA THR A 194 -11.31 -12.83 -9.50
C THR A 194 -10.36 -12.04 -10.40
N LEU A 195 -10.89 -11.16 -11.26
CA LEU A 195 -10.07 -10.28 -12.10
C LEU A 195 -9.17 -9.38 -11.26
N GLN A 196 -9.70 -8.74 -10.20
CA GLN A 196 -8.93 -7.92 -9.28
C GLN A 196 -7.81 -8.73 -8.60
N SER A 197 -8.12 -9.93 -8.12
CA SER A 197 -7.14 -10.80 -7.48
C SER A 197 -6.00 -11.17 -8.42
N ILE A 198 -6.31 -11.52 -9.68
CA ILE A 198 -5.30 -11.85 -10.69
C ILE A 198 -4.50 -10.59 -11.07
N ALA A 199 -5.16 -9.46 -11.27
CA ALA A 199 -4.53 -8.20 -11.63
C ALA A 199 -3.59 -7.66 -10.53
N SER A 200 -3.83 -8.02 -9.27
CA SER A 200 -2.99 -7.62 -8.14
C SER A 200 -1.68 -8.42 -8.03
N VAL A 201 -1.60 -9.63 -8.63
CA VAL A 201 -0.44 -10.52 -8.49
C VAL A 201 0.88 -9.85 -8.91
N PRO A 202 0.99 -9.14 -10.06
CA PRO A 202 2.24 -8.49 -10.43
C PRO A 202 2.66 -7.39 -9.46
N GLU A 203 1.70 -6.63 -8.92
CA GLU A 203 1.98 -5.57 -7.94
C GLU A 203 2.43 -6.15 -6.60
N ILE A 204 1.76 -7.19 -6.11
CA ILE A 204 2.16 -7.93 -4.91
C ILE A 204 3.57 -8.51 -5.08
N ALA A 205 3.85 -9.11 -6.24
CA ALA A 205 5.17 -9.65 -6.55
C ALA A 205 6.25 -8.55 -6.59
N TRP A 206 5.90 -7.36 -7.11
CA TRP A 206 6.77 -6.19 -7.14
C TRP A 206 7.14 -5.72 -5.73
N GLU A 207 6.15 -5.52 -4.89
CA GLU A 207 6.35 -5.05 -3.52
C GLU A 207 7.13 -6.08 -2.69
N LEU A 208 6.77 -7.36 -2.80
CA LEU A 208 7.49 -8.44 -2.13
C LEU A 208 8.95 -8.51 -2.61
N PHE A 209 9.18 -8.36 -3.92
CA PHE A 209 10.53 -8.29 -4.47
C PHE A 209 11.31 -7.12 -3.86
N LEU A 210 10.72 -5.92 -3.78
CA LEU A 210 11.36 -4.77 -3.15
C LEU A 210 11.68 -5.05 -1.67
N GLY A 211 10.72 -5.62 -0.95
CA GLY A 211 10.89 -6.00 0.45
C GLY A 211 12.10 -6.91 0.65
N VAL A 212 12.14 -8.03 -0.05
CA VAL A 212 13.21 -9.02 0.08
C VAL A 212 14.53 -8.50 -0.49
N TYR A 213 14.51 -7.98 -1.72
CA TYR A 213 15.72 -7.55 -2.40
C TYR A 213 16.45 -6.44 -1.64
N CYS A 214 15.74 -5.39 -1.26
CA CYS A 214 16.36 -4.26 -0.59
C CYS A 214 16.82 -4.61 0.83
N THR A 215 16.12 -5.51 1.53
CA THR A 215 16.54 -5.97 2.86
C THR A 215 17.85 -6.75 2.80
N VAL A 216 17.98 -7.66 1.84
CA VAL A 216 19.12 -8.58 1.75
C VAL A 216 20.32 -7.91 1.09
N TRP A 217 20.12 -7.36 -0.12
CA TRP A 217 21.22 -6.84 -0.95
C TRP A 217 21.36 -5.31 -0.89
N GLY A 218 20.32 -4.60 -0.50
CA GLY A 218 20.29 -3.13 -0.59
C GLY A 218 20.13 -2.65 -2.05
N PHE A 219 20.49 -1.39 -2.31
CA PHE A 219 20.51 -0.86 -3.68
C PHE A 219 21.77 -1.25 -4.45
N LYS A 220 21.64 -1.39 -5.77
CA LYS A 220 22.77 -1.66 -6.67
C LYS A 220 23.79 -0.54 -6.60
N THR A 221 25.01 -0.87 -6.20
CA THR A 221 26.12 0.09 -6.02
C THR A 221 26.55 0.79 -7.30
N GLY A 222 26.29 0.22 -8.49
CA GLY A 222 26.57 0.86 -9.78
C GLY A 222 25.46 1.80 -10.30
N SER A 223 24.51 2.20 -9.47
CA SER A 223 23.49 3.19 -9.84
C SER A 223 24.10 4.60 -9.76
N ARG A 224 24.00 5.36 -10.86
CA ARG A 224 24.42 6.78 -10.91
C ARG A 224 23.75 7.66 -9.86
N LEU A 225 22.60 7.25 -9.35
CA LEU A 225 21.89 8.00 -8.31
C LEU A 225 22.58 7.92 -6.94
N LEU A 226 23.43 6.92 -6.73
CA LEU A 226 24.22 6.75 -5.50
C LEU A 226 25.60 7.41 -5.58
N ASP A 227 26.05 7.80 -6.78
CA ASP A 227 27.31 8.50 -6.98
C ASP A 227 27.12 9.97 -6.59
N ALA A 228 27.74 10.38 -5.48
CA ALA A 228 27.63 11.76 -4.97
C ALA A 228 28.18 12.81 -5.95
N ASP A 229 29.06 12.40 -6.85
CA ASP A 229 29.75 13.24 -7.84
C ASP A 229 29.14 13.18 -9.24
N ALA A 230 28.03 12.44 -9.44
CA ALA A 230 27.39 12.37 -10.74
C ALA A 230 26.74 13.72 -11.10
N PRO A 231 27.05 14.34 -12.26
CA PRO A 231 26.44 15.60 -12.66
C PRO A 231 24.92 15.45 -12.68
N ILE A 232 24.23 16.39 -12.07
CA ILE A 232 22.77 16.51 -12.18
C ILE A 232 22.51 16.94 -13.63
N ASP A 233 21.78 16.11 -14.40
CA ASP A 233 21.47 16.45 -15.79
C ASP A 233 20.85 17.86 -15.86
N GLY A 234 21.50 18.78 -16.58
CA GLY A 234 21.06 20.16 -16.75
C GLY A 234 21.78 21.23 -15.90
N VAL A 235 22.70 20.85 -15.01
CA VAL A 235 23.58 21.80 -14.31
C VAL A 235 25.00 21.60 -14.84
N PRO A 236 25.63 22.62 -15.50
CA PRO A 236 27.03 22.49 -15.91
C PRO A 236 27.92 22.28 -14.68
N ALA A 237 28.89 21.38 -14.82
CA ALA A 237 29.88 21.15 -13.78
C ALA A 237 30.56 22.49 -13.45
N VAL A 238 30.46 22.91 -12.18
CA VAL A 238 31.24 24.06 -11.68
C VAL A 238 32.69 23.59 -11.67
N THR A 239 33.45 24.03 -12.66
CA THR A 239 34.91 23.85 -12.65
C THR A 239 35.47 24.70 -11.52
N PRO A 240 36.18 24.11 -10.55
CA PRO A 240 36.86 24.91 -9.53
C PRO A 240 37.95 25.74 -10.23
N ALA A 241 37.96 27.04 -9.93
CA ALA A 241 38.95 27.99 -10.39
C ALA A 241 40.32 27.78 -9.71
#